data_e66148bf2a1ca1be54d7870d9ffcb37f
#
_entry.id   e66148bf2a1ca1be54d7870d9ffcb37f
#
_cell.length_a   1.000
_cell.length_b   1.000
_cell.length_c   1.000
_cell.angle_alpha   90.00
_cell.angle_beta   90.00
_cell.angle_gamma   90.00
#
_symmetry.space_group_name_H-M   'P 1'
#
loop_
_entity.id
_entity.type
_entity.pdbx_description
1 polymer ?
#
loop_
_entity_poly.entity_id
_entity_poly.type
_entity_poly.pdbx_seq_one_letter_code
_entity_poly.pdbx_strand_id
1 'polypeptide(L)'
;FLRVRKPDSTAEGGIFPAIFGTVMMVIIMGLAVVPFGVLAALYLREYARQGTLVRLVRIAVNNLAGVPSIVFGVFGLGFFIYAIGGTLDQLFFPERLPTPTFGTGGILWASLTLALLTVPVVIVATEEGLAAVPREFREGSLALGATKLETMLKVVIPSALPGILTGLILAMARAAGEVAPLMLTGVVKLAPSLPLDGSWPFFHLDRKFMHLGFHIYDVG
;
A
#
# COMPACT_ATOMS: atom_id res chain seq x y z
N PHE A 1 -23.15 -0.92 18.30
CA PHE A 1 -22.55 -0.71 16.97
C PHE A 1 -21.06 -1.09 16.90
N LEU A 2 -20.30 -1.01 17.99
CA LEU A 2 -18.84 -1.28 18.02
C LEU A 2 -18.48 -2.57 18.79
N ARG A 3 -19.23 -3.63 18.65
CA ARG A 3 -18.97 -4.86 19.43
C ARG A 3 -18.10 -5.83 18.62
N VAL A 4 -16.99 -6.26 19.19
CA VAL A 4 -16.18 -7.37 18.67
C VAL A 4 -17.01 -8.65 18.77
N ARG A 5 -17.14 -9.37 17.66
CA ARG A 5 -17.91 -10.62 17.61
C ARG A 5 -17.23 -11.69 18.45
N LYS A 6 -17.97 -12.35 19.32
CA LYS A 6 -17.55 -13.62 19.93
C LYS A 6 -17.61 -14.73 18.86
N PRO A 7 -16.68 -15.70 18.88
CA PRO A 7 -16.57 -16.74 17.82
C PRO A 7 -17.84 -17.54 17.58
N ASP A 8 -18.75 -17.63 18.55
CA ASP A 8 -19.90 -18.52 18.53
C ASP A 8 -21.24 -17.83 18.21
N SER A 9 -21.27 -16.52 17.89
CA SER A 9 -22.52 -15.82 17.59
C SER A 9 -22.68 -15.50 16.12
N THR A 10 -23.59 -16.17 15.44
CA THR A 10 -23.92 -15.99 14.03
C THR A 10 -24.71 -14.71 13.71
N ALA A 11 -25.11 -13.92 14.73
CA ALA A 11 -26.08 -12.83 14.57
C ALA A 11 -25.61 -11.43 15.02
N GLU A 12 -24.48 -11.27 15.70
CA GLU A 12 -24.07 -9.96 16.26
C GLU A 12 -22.67 -9.53 15.80
N GLY A 13 -22.50 -9.28 14.50
CA GLY A 13 -21.29 -8.69 13.94
C GLY A 13 -21.39 -7.16 13.89
N GLY A 14 -20.75 -6.44 14.80
CA GLY A 14 -20.62 -4.99 14.68
C GLY A 14 -19.67 -4.60 13.53
N ILE A 15 -19.72 -3.33 13.11
CA ILE A 15 -18.89 -2.72 12.08
C ILE A 15 -17.38 -2.67 12.47
N PHE A 16 -17.05 -2.82 13.75
CA PHE A 16 -15.68 -2.68 14.26
C PHE A 16 -14.63 -3.54 13.50
N PRO A 17 -14.84 -4.84 13.24
CA PRO A 17 -13.84 -5.64 12.51
C PRO A 17 -13.57 -5.13 11.09
N ALA A 18 -14.59 -4.57 10.42
CA ALA A 18 -14.44 -4.00 9.09
C ALA A 18 -13.66 -2.68 9.11
N ILE A 19 -13.92 -1.81 10.08
CA ILE A 19 -13.15 -0.58 10.29
C ILE A 19 -11.69 -0.94 10.62
N PHE A 20 -11.48 -1.84 11.58
CA PHE A 20 -10.15 -2.26 12.00
C PHE A 20 -9.34 -2.86 10.84
N GLY A 21 -9.95 -3.78 10.08
CA GLY A 21 -9.31 -4.40 8.93
C GLY A 21 -8.93 -3.39 7.84
N THR A 22 -9.81 -2.41 7.57
CA THR A 22 -9.53 -1.33 6.61
C THR A 22 -8.35 -0.47 7.07
N VAL A 23 -8.33 -0.05 8.33
CA VAL A 23 -7.25 0.79 8.89
C VAL A 23 -5.91 0.05 8.84
N MET A 24 -5.88 -1.20 9.31
CA MET A 24 -4.66 -2.03 9.27
C MET A 24 -4.14 -2.22 7.84
N MET A 25 -5.01 -2.57 6.91
CA MET A 25 -4.67 -2.74 5.50
C MET A 25 -4.06 -1.45 4.92
N VAL A 26 -4.68 -0.30 5.17
CA VAL A 26 -4.21 1.00 4.66
C VAL A 26 -2.87 1.39 5.27
N ILE A 27 -2.64 1.10 6.56
CA ILE A 27 -1.33 1.33 7.21
C ILE A 27 -0.25 0.45 6.57
N ILE A 28 -0.50 -0.86 6.41
CA ILE A 28 0.46 -1.78 5.79
C ILE A 28 0.75 -1.37 4.34
N MET A 29 -0.30 -1.01 3.58
CA MET A 29 -0.16 -0.47 2.22
C MET A 29 0.71 0.79 2.22
N GLY A 30 0.46 1.75 3.12
CA GLY A 30 1.24 2.98 3.23
C GLY A 30 2.71 2.72 3.54
N LEU A 31 2.99 1.82 4.50
CA LEU A 31 4.36 1.41 4.84
C LEU A 31 5.09 0.76 3.65
N ALA A 32 4.36 0.06 2.80
CA ALA A 32 4.92 -0.53 1.59
C ALA A 32 5.13 0.51 0.48
N VAL A 33 4.13 1.36 0.18
CA VAL A 33 4.17 2.23 -1.00
C VAL A 33 5.04 3.46 -0.82
N VAL A 34 5.06 4.07 0.39
CA VAL A 34 5.73 5.36 0.63
C VAL A 34 7.22 5.32 0.35
N PRO A 35 8.01 4.39 0.93
CA PRO A 35 9.45 4.37 0.67
C PRO A 35 9.77 4.20 -0.81
N PHE A 36 9.08 3.30 -1.51
CA PHE A 36 9.34 3.07 -2.93
C PHE A 36 8.87 4.23 -3.81
N GLY A 37 7.68 4.78 -3.56
CA GLY A 37 7.13 5.90 -4.32
C GLY A 37 7.95 7.18 -4.15
N VAL A 38 8.34 7.50 -2.91
CA VAL A 38 9.17 8.69 -2.61
C VAL A 38 10.57 8.55 -3.20
N LEU A 39 11.22 7.39 -3.05
CA LEU A 39 12.54 7.14 -3.61
C LEU A 39 12.52 7.20 -5.15
N ALA A 40 11.51 6.62 -5.79
CA ALA A 40 11.34 6.68 -7.24
C ALA A 40 11.17 8.13 -7.72
N ALA A 41 10.31 8.92 -7.07
CA ALA A 41 10.09 10.32 -7.41
C ALA A 41 11.36 11.17 -7.22
N LEU A 42 12.05 10.98 -6.08
CA LEU A 42 13.35 11.64 -5.81
C LEU A 42 14.37 11.32 -6.91
N TYR A 43 14.50 10.04 -7.27
CA TYR A 43 15.41 9.63 -8.31
C TYR A 43 15.06 10.28 -9.66
N LEU A 44 13.80 10.18 -10.09
CA LEU A 44 13.33 10.69 -11.36
C LEU A 44 13.46 12.21 -11.47
N ARG A 45 13.32 12.94 -10.37
CA ARG A 45 13.34 14.39 -10.39
C ARG A 45 14.73 14.98 -10.16
N GLU A 46 15.49 14.47 -9.19
CA GLU A 46 16.70 15.11 -8.71
C GLU A 46 18.01 14.44 -9.21
N TYR A 47 17.96 13.16 -9.50
CA TYR A 47 19.15 12.38 -9.87
C TYR A 47 19.20 11.94 -11.32
N ALA A 48 18.05 11.58 -11.90
CA ALA A 48 18.01 11.08 -13.26
C ALA A 48 18.31 12.19 -14.28
N ARG A 49 19.11 11.86 -15.29
CA ARG A 49 19.32 12.74 -16.43
C ARG A 49 18.03 12.87 -17.22
N GLN A 50 17.52 14.12 -17.30
CA GLN A 50 16.28 14.39 -18.03
C GLN A 50 16.45 14.07 -19.52
N GLY A 51 15.72 13.11 -20.01
CA GLY A 51 15.82 12.63 -21.39
C GLY A 51 14.67 11.69 -21.75
N THR A 52 14.78 11.01 -22.89
CA THR A 52 13.73 10.11 -23.42
C THR A 52 13.37 9.00 -22.45
N LEU A 53 14.36 8.41 -21.76
CA LEU A 53 14.13 7.31 -20.83
C LEU A 53 13.28 7.77 -19.62
N VAL A 54 13.61 8.90 -18.99
CA VAL A 54 12.84 9.45 -17.87
C VAL A 54 11.41 9.82 -18.31
N ARG A 55 11.27 10.36 -19.52
CA ARG A 55 9.96 10.65 -20.11
C ARG A 55 9.14 9.37 -20.30
N LEU A 56 9.74 8.30 -20.82
CA LEU A 56 9.06 7.00 -20.98
C LEU A 56 8.61 6.42 -19.62
N VAL A 57 9.47 6.48 -18.60
CA VAL A 57 9.12 6.03 -17.25
C VAL A 57 7.93 6.81 -16.69
N ARG A 58 7.92 8.16 -16.83
CA ARG A 58 6.78 8.98 -16.38
C ARG A 58 5.50 8.64 -17.14
N ILE A 59 5.57 8.41 -18.46
CA ILE A 59 4.42 7.97 -19.25
C ILE A 59 3.92 6.62 -18.75
N ALA A 60 4.82 5.68 -18.47
CA ALA A 60 4.46 4.37 -17.94
C ALA A 60 3.77 4.47 -16.55
N VAL A 61 4.31 5.29 -15.64
CA VAL A 61 3.71 5.55 -14.33
C VAL A 61 2.32 6.16 -14.48
N ASN A 62 2.14 7.16 -15.35
CA ASN A 62 0.85 7.78 -15.58
C ASN A 62 -0.17 6.82 -16.22
N ASN A 63 0.27 5.97 -17.15
CA ASN A 63 -0.58 4.96 -17.76
C ASN A 63 -1.00 3.88 -16.75
N LEU A 64 -0.13 3.53 -15.81
CA LEU A 64 -0.44 2.58 -14.74
C LEU A 64 -1.60 3.10 -13.86
N ALA A 65 -1.67 4.42 -13.62
CA ALA A 65 -2.78 5.04 -12.90
C ALA A 65 -4.14 4.89 -13.61
N GLY A 66 -4.16 4.69 -14.93
CA GLY A 66 -5.35 4.48 -15.75
C GLY A 66 -5.83 3.03 -15.86
N VAL A 67 -5.07 2.06 -15.33
CA VAL A 67 -5.44 0.65 -15.38
C VAL A 67 -6.62 0.38 -14.44
N PRO A 68 -7.66 -0.37 -14.87
CA PRO A 68 -8.77 -0.75 -14.01
C PRO A 68 -8.29 -1.50 -12.75
N SER A 69 -8.82 -1.14 -11.57
CA SER A 69 -8.35 -1.68 -10.29
C SER A 69 -8.47 -3.21 -10.18
N ILE A 70 -9.46 -3.81 -10.85
CA ILE A 70 -9.63 -5.28 -10.87
C ILE A 70 -8.42 -5.99 -11.50
N VAL A 71 -7.73 -5.38 -12.45
CA VAL A 71 -6.53 -5.95 -13.10
C VAL A 71 -5.41 -6.11 -12.08
N PHE A 72 -5.26 -5.14 -11.17
CA PHE A 72 -4.31 -5.26 -10.05
C PHE A 72 -4.71 -6.41 -9.10
N GLY A 73 -6.02 -6.63 -8.91
CA GLY A 73 -6.51 -7.78 -8.13
C GLY A 73 -6.14 -9.12 -8.76
N VAL A 74 -6.31 -9.26 -10.07
CA VAL A 74 -5.91 -10.47 -10.81
C VAL A 74 -4.39 -10.67 -10.77
N PHE A 75 -3.62 -9.59 -10.94
CA PHE A 75 -2.17 -9.63 -10.77
C PHE A 75 -1.77 -10.03 -9.35
N GLY A 76 -2.41 -9.44 -8.33
CA GLY A 76 -2.18 -9.77 -6.93
C GLY A 76 -2.45 -11.23 -6.61
N LEU A 77 -3.53 -11.78 -7.14
CA LEU A 77 -3.87 -13.20 -7.01
C LEU A 77 -2.80 -14.09 -7.65
N GLY A 78 -2.44 -13.84 -8.90
CA GLY A 78 -1.50 -14.66 -9.64
C GLY A 78 -0.06 -14.55 -9.12
N PHE A 79 0.40 -13.31 -8.92
CA PHE A 79 1.79 -13.04 -8.55
C PHE A 79 2.04 -13.13 -7.05
N PHE A 80 1.29 -12.38 -6.23
CA PHE A 80 1.55 -12.36 -4.79
C PHE A 80 1.09 -13.66 -4.11
N ILE A 81 -0.13 -14.12 -4.36
CA ILE A 81 -0.68 -15.27 -3.65
C ILE A 81 -0.11 -16.57 -4.22
N TYR A 82 -0.26 -16.82 -5.52
CA TYR A 82 0.15 -18.12 -6.07
C TYR A 82 1.66 -18.24 -6.28
N ALA A 83 2.31 -17.25 -6.92
CA ALA A 83 3.73 -17.37 -7.17
C ALA A 83 4.56 -17.16 -5.90
N ILE A 84 4.41 -16.03 -5.19
CA ILE A 84 5.22 -15.75 -4.00
C ILE A 84 4.71 -16.54 -2.80
N GLY A 85 3.42 -16.45 -2.47
CA GLY A 85 2.84 -17.11 -1.30
C GLY A 85 2.94 -18.63 -1.38
N GLY A 86 2.63 -19.21 -2.54
CA GLY A 86 2.80 -20.66 -2.76
C GLY A 86 4.25 -21.12 -2.63
N THR A 87 5.22 -20.33 -3.11
CA THR A 87 6.64 -20.64 -2.94
C THR A 87 7.08 -20.52 -1.48
N LEU A 88 6.60 -19.50 -0.76
CA LEU A 88 6.87 -19.36 0.68
C LEU A 88 6.35 -20.56 1.48
N ASP A 89 5.14 -21.03 1.17
CA ASP A 89 4.56 -22.19 1.84
C ASP A 89 5.36 -23.47 1.58
N GLN A 90 5.82 -23.66 0.36
CA GLN A 90 6.67 -24.82 0.02
C GLN A 90 8.03 -24.80 0.72
N LEU A 91 8.62 -23.61 0.90
CA LEU A 91 9.96 -23.46 1.49
C LEU A 91 9.94 -23.43 3.02
N PHE A 92 8.96 -22.76 3.63
CA PHE A 92 8.95 -22.48 5.06
C PHE A 92 7.88 -23.23 5.85
N PHE A 93 6.81 -23.71 5.17
CA PHE A 93 5.66 -24.34 5.81
C PHE A 93 5.22 -25.64 5.12
N PRO A 94 6.15 -26.52 4.68
CA PRO A 94 5.79 -27.76 3.96
C PRO A 94 4.88 -28.67 4.78
N GLU A 95 5.02 -28.63 6.12
CA GLU A 95 4.24 -29.44 7.06
C GLU A 95 2.74 -29.07 7.09
N ARG A 96 2.39 -27.85 6.66
CA ARG A 96 1.02 -27.38 6.64
C ARG A 96 0.27 -27.68 5.35
N LEU A 97 0.96 -28.13 4.32
CA LEU A 97 0.33 -28.54 3.07
C LEU A 97 -0.54 -29.78 3.26
N PRO A 98 -1.73 -29.85 2.68
CA PRO A 98 -2.29 -29.05 1.60
C PRO A 98 -3.05 -27.77 2.05
N THR A 99 -2.98 -27.34 3.32
CA THR A 99 -3.61 -26.11 3.82
C THR A 99 -2.58 -24.97 3.80
N PRO A 100 -2.48 -24.18 2.71
CA PRO A 100 -1.46 -23.15 2.58
C PRO A 100 -1.68 -22.01 3.58
N THR A 101 -0.58 -21.42 4.05
CA THR A 101 -0.57 -20.27 4.96
C THR A 101 -0.56 -18.97 4.18
N PHE A 102 0.46 -18.79 3.32
CA PHE A 102 0.64 -17.61 2.47
C PHE A 102 0.15 -17.79 1.04
N GLY A 103 -0.03 -19.01 0.56
CA GLY A 103 -0.65 -19.33 -0.73
C GLY A 103 -2.16 -19.10 -0.76
N THR A 104 -2.71 -18.40 0.23
CA THR A 104 -4.10 -17.96 0.30
C THR A 104 -4.20 -16.44 0.42
N GLY A 105 -5.38 -15.89 0.09
CA GLY A 105 -5.63 -14.47 0.27
C GLY A 105 -5.56 -14.05 1.74
N GLY A 106 -4.91 -12.92 2.02
CA GLY A 106 -4.74 -12.36 3.36
C GLY A 106 -4.46 -10.86 3.32
N ILE A 107 -4.41 -10.23 4.49
CA ILE A 107 -4.24 -8.78 4.61
C ILE A 107 -2.90 -8.31 3.99
N LEU A 108 -1.85 -9.13 4.06
CA LEU A 108 -0.55 -8.81 3.45
C LEU A 108 -0.66 -8.63 1.94
N TRP A 109 -1.23 -9.63 1.25
CA TRP A 109 -1.33 -9.63 -0.20
C TRP A 109 -2.30 -8.56 -0.70
N ALA A 110 -3.40 -8.35 0.02
CA ALA A 110 -4.34 -7.27 -0.24
C ALA A 110 -3.65 -5.90 -0.14
N SER A 111 -2.88 -5.67 0.93
CA SER A 111 -2.14 -4.42 1.15
C SER A 111 -1.07 -4.18 0.07
N LEU A 112 -0.31 -5.22 -0.33
CA LEU A 112 0.69 -5.12 -1.39
C LEU A 112 0.06 -4.87 -2.78
N THR A 113 -1.09 -5.48 -3.04
CA THR A 113 -1.84 -5.24 -4.28
C THR A 113 -2.32 -3.78 -4.37
N LEU A 114 -2.84 -3.25 -3.26
CA LEU A 114 -3.23 -1.83 -3.19
C LEU A 114 -2.01 -0.89 -3.19
N ALA A 115 -0.89 -1.29 -2.60
CA ALA A 115 0.36 -0.54 -2.70
C ALA A 115 0.76 -0.36 -4.16
N LEU A 116 0.75 -1.43 -4.95
CA LEU A 116 1.06 -1.37 -6.38
C LEU A 116 0.10 -0.45 -7.15
N LEU A 117 -1.20 -0.52 -6.87
CA LEU A 117 -2.23 0.35 -7.45
C LEU A 117 -2.00 1.83 -7.10
N THR A 118 -1.48 2.14 -5.91
CA THR A 118 -1.30 3.50 -5.42
C THR A 118 0.10 4.08 -5.66
N VAL A 119 1.10 3.26 -6.05
CA VAL A 119 2.45 3.72 -6.41
C VAL A 119 2.45 4.95 -7.34
N PRO A 120 1.70 4.96 -8.46
CA PRO A 120 1.68 6.12 -9.35
C PRO A 120 1.22 7.40 -8.66
N VAL A 121 0.23 7.32 -7.80
CA VAL A 121 -0.31 8.47 -7.05
C VAL A 121 0.77 9.06 -6.13
N VAL A 122 1.49 8.19 -5.40
CA VAL A 122 2.56 8.63 -4.49
C VAL A 122 3.74 9.21 -5.26
N ILE A 123 4.13 8.62 -6.40
CA ILE A 123 5.22 9.16 -7.24
C ILE A 123 4.87 10.56 -7.74
N VAL A 124 3.69 10.73 -8.35
CA VAL A 124 3.28 12.01 -8.94
C VAL A 124 3.17 13.08 -7.86
N ALA A 125 2.48 12.81 -6.75
CA ALA A 125 2.33 13.76 -5.67
C ALA A 125 3.68 14.13 -5.02
N THR A 126 4.61 13.18 -4.92
CA THR A 126 5.97 13.45 -4.43
C THR A 126 6.75 14.32 -5.42
N GLU A 127 6.67 14.05 -6.74
CA GLU A 127 7.30 14.90 -7.76
C GLU A 127 6.75 16.33 -7.72
N GLU A 128 5.43 16.49 -7.52
CA GLU A 128 4.79 17.80 -7.38
C GLU A 128 5.25 18.52 -6.09
N GLY A 129 5.29 17.82 -4.96
CA GLY A 129 5.82 18.35 -3.70
C GLY A 129 7.28 18.82 -3.81
N LEU A 130 8.12 18.02 -4.47
CA LEU A 130 9.51 18.39 -4.77
C LEU A 130 9.61 19.56 -5.75
N ALA A 131 8.64 19.69 -6.68
CA ALA A 131 8.56 20.80 -7.63
C ALA A 131 8.25 22.12 -6.95
N ALA A 132 7.43 22.09 -5.91
CA ALA A 132 7.02 23.27 -5.17
C ALA A 132 8.14 23.92 -4.35
N VAL A 133 9.23 23.17 -4.06
CA VAL A 133 10.39 23.72 -3.32
C VAL A 133 11.14 24.73 -4.19
N PRO A 134 11.29 26.01 -3.75
CA PRO A 134 12.01 27.04 -4.48
C PRO A 134 13.45 26.66 -4.81
N ARG A 135 13.95 27.10 -5.95
CA ARG A 135 15.33 26.80 -6.39
C ARG A 135 16.36 27.45 -5.48
N GLU A 136 16.04 28.61 -4.93
CA GLU A 136 16.89 29.39 -4.02
C GLU A 136 17.29 28.58 -2.78
N PHE A 137 16.42 27.71 -2.29
CA PHE A 137 16.73 26.83 -1.15
C PHE A 137 17.80 25.80 -1.51
N ARG A 138 17.77 25.26 -2.72
CA ARG A 138 18.77 24.31 -3.21
C ARG A 138 20.11 25.01 -3.47
N GLU A 139 20.07 26.15 -4.18
CA GLU A 139 21.25 26.92 -4.52
C GLU A 139 21.93 27.49 -3.28
N GLY A 140 21.16 28.03 -2.33
CA GLY A 140 21.67 28.53 -1.06
C GLY A 140 22.36 27.45 -0.22
N SER A 141 21.78 26.26 -0.13
CA SER A 141 22.39 25.12 0.58
C SER A 141 23.73 24.70 -0.06
N LEU A 142 23.77 24.60 -1.40
CA LEU A 142 24.98 24.25 -2.14
C LEU A 142 26.04 25.34 -2.04
N ALA A 143 25.66 26.63 -2.05
CA ALA A 143 26.58 27.75 -1.88
C ALA A 143 27.24 27.77 -0.49
N LEU A 144 26.57 27.23 0.53
CA LEU A 144 27.15 27.05 1.88
C LEU A 144 28.06 25.80 1.99
N GLY A 145 28.30 25.11 0.87
CA GLY A 145 29.23 23.97 0.82
C GLY A 145 28.56 22.61 1.13
N ALA A 146 27.25 22.55 1.26
CA ALA A 146 26.54 21.27 1.43
C ALA A 146 26.64 20.39 0.18
N THR A 147 26.78 19.09 0.39
CA THR A 147 26.71 18.11 -0.71
C THR A 147 25.30 18.03 -1.25
N LYS A 148 25.14 17.51 -2.48
CA LYS A 148 23.81 17.29 -3.08
C LYS A 148 22.91 16.41 -2.19
N LEU A 149 23.47 15.37 -1.58
CA LEU A 149 22.75 14.49 -0.68
C LEU A 149 22.30 15.22 0.59
N GLU A 150 23.15 16.01 1.20
CA GLU A 150 22.79 16.81 2.38
C GLU A 150 21.72 17.84 2.07
N THR A 151 21.82 18.53 0.93
CA THR A 151 20.78 19.44 0.45
C THR A 151 19.45 18.72 0.30
N MET A 152 19.43 17.49 -0.28
CA MET A 152 18.20 16.70 -0.41
C MET A 152 17.62 16.32 0.94
N LEU A 153 18.41 15.75 1.83
CA LEU A 153 17.93 15.22 3.12
C LEU A 153 17.56 16.32 4.13
N LYS A 154 18.33 17.42 4.17
CA LYS A 154 18.17 18.46 5.20
C LYS A 154 17.33 19.66 4.76
N VAL A 155 17.19 19.89 3.46
CA VAL A 155 16.48 21.07 2.92
C VAL A 155 15.30 20.67 2.05
N VAL A 156 15.54 19.91 0.99
CA VAL A 156 14.50 19.67 -0.04
C VAL A 156 13.41 18.74 0.46
N ILE A 157 13.74 17.58 1.04
CA ILE A 157 12.74 16.63 1.54
C ILE A 157 11.91 17.24 2.67
N PRO A 158 12.48 17.88 3.70
CA PRO A 158 11.67 18.51 4.73
C PRO A 158 10.76 19.62 4.19
N SER A 159 11.23 20.42 3.22
CA SER A 159 10.42 21.45 2.59
C SER A 159 9.31 20.89 1.69
N ALA A 160 9.52 19.72 1.06
CA ALA A 160 8.55 19.02 0.23
C ALA A 160 7.56 18.16 1.05
N LEU A 161 7.84 17.93 2.33
CA LEU A 161 7.08 17.00 3.18
C LEU A 161 5.57 17.25 3.19
N PRO A 162 5.06 18.51 3.25
CA PRO A 162 3.63 18.76 3.18
C PRO A 162 2.98 18.21 1.89
N GLY A 163 3.63 18.37 0.74
CA GLY A 163 3.16 17.83 -0.54
C GLY A 163 3.20 16.30 -0.57
N ILE A 164 4.27 15.69 -0.05
CA ILE A 164 4.42 14.24 0.06
C ILE A 164 3.31 13.66 0.96
N LEU A 165 3.06 14.27 2.10
CA LEU A 165 1.99 13.84 3.02
C LEU A 165 0.60 13.97 2.39
N THR A 166 0.35 15.03 1.63
CA THR A 166 -0.91 15.17 0.88
C THR A 166 -1.11 14.03 -0.10
N GLY A 167 -0.06 13.65 -0.85
CA GLY A 167 -0.09 12.51 -1.76
C GLY A 167 -0.33 11.18 -1.04
N LEU A 168 0.27 10.99 0.13
CA LEU A 168 0.03 9.82 0.97
C LEU A 168 -1.43 9.75 1.43
N ILE A 169 -1.99 10.85 1.93
CA ILE A 169 -3.39 10.91 2.37
C ILE A 169 -4.34 10.58 1.21
N LEU A 170 -4.09 11.10 0.01
CA LEU A 170 -4.86 10.78 -1.18
C LEU A 170 -4.75 9.28 -1.56
N ALA A 171 -3.56 8.70 -1.50
CA ALA A 171 -3.35 7.27 -1.74
C ALA A 171 -4.10 6.41 -0.72
N MET A 172 -4.05 6.78 0.57
CA MET A 172 -4.78 6.11 1.64
C MET A 172 -6.30 6.21 1.48
N ALA A 173 -6.82 7.38 1.15
CA ALA A 173 -8.24 7.59 0.89
C ALA A 173 -8.73 6.75 -0.29
N ARG A 174 -7.96 6.71 -1.38
CA ARG A 174 -8.25 5.85 -2.54
C ARG A 174 -8.27 4.39 -2.14
N ALA A 175 -7.24 3.90 -1.45
CA ALA A 175 -7.14 2.51 -1.02
C ALA A 175 -8.29 2.09 -0.10
N ALA A 176 -8.73 2.97 0.81
CA ALA A 176 -9.84 2.71 1.72
C ALA A 176 -11.20 2.59 0.98
N GLY A 177 -11.32 3.14 -0.22
CA GLY A 177 -12.51 3.04 -1.06
C GLY A 177 -12.49 1.88 -2.08
N GLU A 178 -11.35 1.23 -2.27
CA GLU A 178 -11.23 0.15 -3.28
C GLU A 178 -11.84 -1.17 -2.75
N VAL A 179 -12.64 -1.82 -3.60
CA VAL A 179 -13.29 -3.10 -3.27
C VAL A 179 -12.88 -4.20 -4.24
N ALA A 180 -12.87 -3.91 -5.54
CA ALA A 180 -12.69 -4.92 -6.59
C ALA A 180 -11.39 -5.75 -6.46
N PRO A 181 -10.19 -5.19 -6.28
CA PRO A 181 -8.98 -5.98 -6.11
C PRO A 181 -8.99 -6.80 -4.81
N LEU A 182 -9.64 -6.30 -3.77
CA LEU A 182 -9.67 -6.95 -2.46
C LEU A 182 -10.50 -8.23 -2.47
N MET A 183 -11.55 -8.29 -3.28
CA MET A 183 -12.37 -9.50 -3.46
C MET A 183 -11.55 -10.71 -3.94
N LEU A 184 -10.46 -10.46 -4.66
CA LEU A 184 -9.57 -11.51 -5.16
C LEU A 184 -8.41 -11.82 -4.20
N THR A 185 -8.02 -10.85 -3.35
CA THR A 185 -6.76 -10.94 -2.59
C THR A 185 -6.91 -11.20 -1.11
N GLY A 186 -8.15 -11.32 -0.59
CA GLY A 186 -8.29 -11.82 0.78
C GLY A 186 -9.36 -11.18 1.65
N VAL A 187 -10.20 -10.29 1.11
CA VAL A 187 -11.35 -9.78 1.86
C VAL A 187 -12.43 -10.87 2.00
N VAL A 188 -13.07 -10.91 3.16
CA VAL A 188 -14.17 -11.84 3.45
C VAL A 188 -15.33 -11.11 4.13
N LYS A 189 -16.55 -11.68 3.98
CA LYS A 189 -17.76 -11.17 4.63
C LYS A 189 -17.67 -11.21 6.15
N LEU A 190 -17.10 -12.30 6.68
CA LEU A 190 -16.94 -12.55 8.09
C LEU A 190 -15.54 -13.13 8.34
N ALA A 191 -14.68 -12.37 8.99
CA ALA A 191 -13.38 -12.85 9.43
C ALA A 191 -13.53 -13.52 10.81
N PRO A 192 -13.04 -14.77 10.98
CA PRO A 192 -13.14 -15.49 12.25
C PRO A 192 -12.30 -14.84 13.37
N SER A 193 -11.23 -14.14 13.00
CA SER A 193 -10.33 -13.47 13.93
C SER A 193 -9.78 -12.18 13.31
N LEU A 194 -9.39 -11.23 14.16
CA LEU A 194 -8.73 -10.02 13.71
C LEU A 194 -7.30 -10.33 13.24
N PRO A 195 -6.72 -9.53 12.34
CA PRO A 195 -5.31 -9.64 11.93
C PRO A 195 -4.32 -9.38 13.06
N LEU A 196 -4.77 -8.80 14.17
CA LEU A 196 -3.99 -8.51 15.37
C LEU A 196 -4.70 -9.11 16.57
N ASP A 197 -4.00 -9.97 17.34
CA ASP A 197 -4.48 -10.53 18.58
C ASP A 197 -3.35 -10.69 19.61
N GLY A 198 -3.66 -11.23 20.80
CA GLY A 198 -2.71 -11.43 21.89
C GLY A 198 -1.82 -12.66 21.75
N SER A 199 -1.94 -13.45 20.68
CA SER A 199 -1.12 -14.63 20.43
C SER A 199 0.13 -14.30 19.62
N TRP A 200 1.25 -14.94 19.92
CA TRP A 200 2.50 -14.79 19.16
C TRP A 200 2.28 -15.29 17.71
N PRO A 201 2.63 -14.56 16.64
CA PRO A 201 3.46 -13.34 16.56
C PRO A 201 2.72 -12.00 16.65
N PHE A 202 1.56 -11.91 17.28
CA PHE A 202 0.70 -10.73 17.46
C PHE A 202 0.11 -10.18 16.15
N PHE A 203 0.90 -10.08 15.08
CA PHE A 203 0.48 -9.68 13.75
C PHE A 203 0.36 -10.90 12.84
N HIS A 204 -0.85 -11.20 12.41
CA HIS A 204 -1.16 -12.32 11.54
C HIS A 204 -1.43 -11.81 10.13
N LEU A 205 -0.37 -11.63 9.35
CA LEU A 205 -0.41 -11.07 8.01
C LEU A 205 -1.03 -12.01 6.96
N ASP A 206 -1.11 -13.30 7.28
CA ASP A 206 -1.74 -14.37 6.50
C ASP A 206 -3.27 -14.37 6.61
N ARG A 207 -3.84 -13.75 7.66
CA ARG A 207 -5.27 -13.82 7.93
C ARG A 207 -6.09 -13.03 6.92
N LYS A 208 -7.24 -13.59 6.60
CA LYS A 208 -8.32 -12.89 5.90
C LYS A 208 -8.90 -11.82 6.82
N PHE A 209 -9.40 -10.76 6.23
CA PHE A 209 -9.91 -9.61 6.98
C PHE A 209 -11.23 -9.08 6.41
N MET A 210 -11.95 -8.33 7.21
CA MET A 210 -13.12 -7.58 6.77
C MET A 210 -12.70 -6.19 6.33
N HIS A 211 -13.34 -5.68 5.27
CA HIS A 211 -13.10 -4.35 4.74
C HIS A 211 -14.40 -3.55 4.72
N LEU A 212 -14.34 -2.28 5.11
CA LEU A 212 -15.52 -1.44 5.26
C LEU A 212 -16.27 -1.24 3.92
N GLY A 213 -15.54 -0.94 2.84
CA GLY A 213 -16.14 -0.79 1.51
C GLY A 213 -16.80 -2.08 1.01
N PHE A 214 -16.17 -3.23 1.26
CA PHE A 214 -16.77 -4.52 0.93
C PHE A 214 -17.98 -4.84 1.82
N HIS A 215 -17.93 -4.50 3.08
CA HIS A 215 -19.05 -4.68 4.01
C HIS A 215 -20.28 -3.84 3.59
N ILE A 216 -20.08 -2.60 3.18
CA ILE A 216 -21.15 -1.75 2.63
C ILE A 216 -21.71 -2.33 1.36
N TYR A 217 -20.86 -2.80 0.45
CA TYR A 217 -21.29 -3.46 -0.80
C TYR A 217 -22.11 -4.74 -0.56
N ASP A 218 -21.78 -5.50 0.49
CA ASP A 218 -22.43 -6.78 0.78
C ASP A 218 -23.79 -6.62 1.50
N VAL A 219 -24.00 -5.53 2.23
CA VAL A 219 -25.21 -5.26 3.04
C VAL A 219 -26.19 -4.32 2.32
N GLY A 220 -25.73 -3.54 1.34
CA GLY A 220 -26.54 -2.60 0.55
C GLY A 220 -27.17 -3.23 -0.66
#